data_b9e5d2444659c7529f270826fa7d535c
#
_entry.id   b9e5d2444659c7529f270826fa7d535c
#
_cell.length_a   1.000
_cell.length_b   1.000
_cell.length_c   1.000
_cell.angle_alpha   90.00
_cell.angle_beta   90.00
_cell.angle_gamma   90.00
#
_symmetry.space_group_name_H-M   'P 1'
#
loop_
_entity.id
_entity.type
_entity.pdbx_description
1 polymer ?
#
loop_
_entity_poly.entity_id
_entity_poly.type
_entity_poly.pdbx_seq_one_letter_code
_entity_poly.pdbx_strand_id
1 'polypeptide(L)'
;MSALVINKNNFESVKASEKPVLLDFYAAWCGPCRMVSPLVDEIAEEREDILVGKINVDEELELAQAFGVVSIPTLVVLRDGKEVKRQLGARPKAQILQMLEG
;
A
#
# COMPACT_ATOMS: atom_id res chain seq x y z
N MET A 1 10.50 -11.18 -1.57
CA MET A 1 9.37 -11.24 -2.50
C MET A 1 8.87 -9.83 -2.75
N SER A 2 8.45 -9.55 -3.96
CA SER A 2 7.85 -8.26 -4.23
C SER A 2 6.47 -8.15 -3.57
N ALA A 3 5.89 -6.95 -3.60
CA ALA A 3 4.59 -6.70 -3.01
C ALA A 3 3.50 -7.52 -3.70
N LEU A 4 2.48 -7.89 -2.93
CA LEU A 4 1.34 -8.64 -3.42
C LEU A 4 0.46 -7.76 -4.29
N VAL A 5 0.00 -8.30 -5.42
CA VAL A 5 -1.00 -7.60 -6.24
C VAL A 5 -2.37 -7.80 -5.59
N ILE A 6 -3.01 -6.70 -5.22
CA ILE A 6 -4.29 -6.75 -4.52
C ILE A 6 -5.43 -6.41 -5.48
N ASN A 7 -6.49 -7.22 -5.43
CA ASN A 7 -7.70 -7.02 -6.19
C ASN A 7 -8.90 -7.30 -5.28
N LYS A 8 -10.11 -7.15 -5.82
CA LYS A 8 -11.32 -7.37 -5.02
C LYS A 8 -11.46 -8.80 -4.52
N ASN A 9 -10.79 -9.76 -5.17
CA ASN A 9 -10.90 -11.17 -4.78
C ASN A 9 -10.03 -11.53 -3.58
N ASN A 10 -8.92 -10.83 -3.37
CA ASN A 10 -8.02 -11.13 -2.26
C ASN A 10 -7.99 -10.04 -1.18
N PHE A 11 -8.67 -8.91 -1.40
CA PHE A 11 -8.60 -7.80 -0.46
C PHE A 11 -9.08 -8.17 0.94
N GLU A 12 -10.18 -8.93 1.04
CA GLU A 12 -10.71 -9.29 2.36
C GLU A 12 -9.74 -10.16 3.15
N SER A 13 -9.03 -11.07 2.49
CA SER A 13 -8.02 -11.88 3.18
C SER A 13 -6.82 -11.04 3.59
N VAL A 14 -6.45 -10.05 2.78
CA VAL A 14 -5.36 -9.12 3.14
C VAL A 14 -5.77 -8.29 4.36
N LYS A 15 -6.98 -7.77 4.35
CA LYS A 15 -7.51 -6.97 5.45
C LYS A 15 -7.59 -7.77 6.75
N ALA A 16 -7.86 -9.06 6.65
CA ALA A 16 -7.98 -9.95 7.81
C ALA A 16 -6.61 -10.39 8.36
N SER A 17 -5.52 -9.99 7.74
CA SER A 17 -4.18 -10.36 8.18
C SER A 17 -3.92 -9.91 9.62
N GLU A 18 -3.25 -10.78 10.38
CA GLU A 18 -2.79 -10.44 11.73
C GLU A 18 -1.58 -9.52 11.69
N LYS A 19 -0.86 -9.51 10.57
CA LYS A 19 0.28 -8.62 10.38
C LYS A 19 -0.21 -7.23 10.00
N PRO A 20 0.55 -6.18 10.35
CA PRO A 20 0.27 -4.87 9.77
C PRO A 20 0.35 -4.93 8.25
N VAL A 21 -0.45 -4.13 7.56
CA VAL A 21 -0.53 -4.14 6.11
C VAL A 21 -0.14 -2.76 5.58
N LEU A 22 0.77 -2.73 4.61
CA LEU A 22 1.11 -1.51 3.87
C LEU A 22 0.49 -1.62 2.48
N LEU A 23 -0.38 -0.67 2.13
CA LEU A 23 -1.03 -0.61 0.83
C LEU A 23 -0.48 0.55 0.03
N ASP A 24 -0.12 0.28 -1.24
CA ASP A 24 0.36 1.28 -2.19
C ASP A 24 -0.66 1.42 -3.31
N PHE A 25 -1.41 2.53 -3.29
CA PHE A 25 -2.35 2.87 -4.36
C PHE A 25 -1.62 3.62 -5.45
N TYR A 26 -1.63 3.08 -6.66
CA TYR A 26 -0.83 3.61 -7.77
C TYR A 26 -1.56 3.48 -9.10
N ALA A 27 -0.97 4.07 -10.14
CA ALA A 27 -1.37 3.84 -11.53
C ALA A 27 -0.12 3.74 -12.40
N ALA A 28 -0.22 3.03 -13.50
CA ALA A 28 0.92 2.81 -14.40
C ALA A 28 1.42 4.11 -15.03
N TRP A 29 0.53 5.08 -15.25
CA TRP A 29 0.87 6.38 -15.88
C TRP A 29 1.45 7.40 -14.90
N CYS A 30 1.49 7.08 -13.63
CA CYS A 30 1.85 8.03 -12.57
C CYS A 30 3.36 8.07 -12.37
N GLY A 31 3.99 9.21 -12.67
CA GLY A 31 5.43 9.38 -12.50
C GLY A 31 5.91 9.20 -11.06
N PRO A 32 5.32 9.94 -10.09
CA PRO A 32 5.73 9.78 -8.68
C PRO A 32 5.53 8.36 -8.14
N CYS A 33 4.52 7.64 -8.65
CA CYS A 33 4.29 6.25 -8.25
C CYS A 33 5.48 5.36 -8.62
N ARG A 34 6.14 5.64 -9.74
CA ARG A 34 7.30 4.87 -10.19
C ARG A 34 8.51 5.05 -9.29
N MET A 35 8.57 6.16 -8.56
CA MET A 35 9.64 6.39 -7.59
C MET A 35 9.37 5.60 -6.30
N VAL A 36 8.11 5.46 -5.94
CA VAL A 36 7.70 4.77 -4.69
C VAL A 36 7.70 3.26 -4.86
N SER A 37 7.31 2.77 -6.04
CA SER A 37 7.12 1.34 -6.27
C SER A 37 8.35 0.49 -5.93
N PRO A 38 9.57 0.85 -6.34
CA PRO A 38 10.74 0.06 -5.95
C PRO A 38 10.98 0.04 -4.45
N LEU A 39 10.68 1.15 -3.77
CA LEU A 39 10.85 1.24 -2.32
C LEU A 39 9.87 0.32 -1.60
N VAL A 40 8.64 0.26 -2.09
CA VAL A 40 7.61 -0.60 -1.53
C VAL A 40 8.00 -2.07 -1.73
N ASP A 41 8.54 -2.42 -2.89
CA ASP A 41 9.02 -3.77 -3.15
C ASP A 41 10.19 -4.13 -2.25
N GLU A 42 11.12 -3.20 -2.01
CA GLU A 42 12.23 -3.42 -1.09
C GLU A 42 11.73 -3.71 0.32
N ILE A 43 10.75 -2.94 0.77
CA ILE A 43 10.16 -3.14 2.09
C ILE A 43 9.51 -4.52 2.18
N ALA A 44 8.82 -4.94 1.12
CA ALA A 44 8.19 -6.27 1.08
C ALA A 44 9.24 -7.38 1.21
N GLU A 45 10.41 -7.20 0.62
CA GLU A 45 11.48 -8.19 0.72
C GLU A 45 12.18 -8.19 2.08
N GLU A 46 12.32 -7.02 2.70
CA GLU A 46 13.07 -6.85 3.94
C GLU A 46 12.25 -7.12 5.19
N ARG A 47 10.93 -6.94 5.12
CA ARG A 47 10.06 -6.96 6.29
C ARG A 47 9.04 -8.10 6.18
N GLU A 48 9.36 -9.25 6.75
CA GLU A 48 8.45 -10.39 6.77
C GLU A 48 7.37 -10.25 7.84
N ASP A 49 7.53 -9.30 8.74
CA ASP A 49 6.59 -9.04 9.83
C ASP A 49 5.38 -8.21 9.38
N ILE A 50 5.36 -7.77 8.12
CA ILE A 50 4.25 -7.01 7.55
C ILE A 50 3.82 -7.64 6.23
N LEU A 51 2.60 -7.33 5.82
CA LEU A 51 2.08 -7.70 4.51
C LEU A 51 2.06 -6.44 3.64
N VAL A 52 2.67 -6.52 2.47
CA VAL A 52 2.77 -5.37 1.56
C VAL A 52 1.98 -5.66 0.30
N GLY A 53 1.10 -4.76 -0.08
CA GLY A 53 0.28 -4.93 -1.26
C GLY A 53 0.22 -3.67 -2.11
N LYS A 54 0.00 -3.87 -3.40
CA LYS A 54 -0.16 -2.80 -4.38
C LYS A 54 -1.55 -2.87 -5.00
N ILE A 55 -2.20 -1.72 -5.10
CA ILE A 55 -3.54 -1.61 -5.69
C ILE A 55 -3.47 -0.62 -6.86
N ASN A 56 -3.73 -1.13 -8.07
CA ASN A 56 -3.80 -0.28 -9.25
C ASN A 56 -5.18 0.38 -9.29
N VAL A 57 -5.23 1.71 -9.13
CA VAL A 57 -6.50 2.42 -9.01
C VAL A 57 -7.32 2.37 -10.29
N ASP A 58 -6.67 2.19 -11.44
CA ASP A 58 -7.41 2.09 -12.71
C ASP A 58 -8.09 0.74 -12.87
N GLU A 59 -7.55 -0.30 -12.26
CA GLU A 59 -8.11 -1.66 -12.31
C GLU A 59 -9.05 -1.94 -11.15
N GLU A 60 -8.85 -1.26 -10.02
CA GLU A 60 -9.59 -1.52 -8.79
C GLU A 60 -10.29 -0.24 -8.32
N LEU A 61 -11.19 0.26 -9.14
CA LEU A 61 -11.91 1.51 -8.85
C LEU A 61 -12.68 1.44 -7.54
N GLU A 62 -13.33 0.30 -7.26
CA GLU A 62 -14.13 0.16 -6.04
C GLU A 62 -13.26 0.24 -4.79
N LEU A 63 -12.07 -0.38 -4.83
CA LEU A 63 -11.17 -0.33 -3.68
C LEU A 63 -10.64 1.09 -3.48
N ALA A 64 -10.27 1.77 -4.57
CA ALA A 64 -9.81 3.15 -4.48
C ALA A 64 -10.89 4.06 -3.90
N GLN A 65 -12.14 3.87 -4.32
CA GLN A 65 -13.26 4.65 -3.79
C GLN A 65 -13.54 4.32 -2.33
N ALA A 66 -13.46 3.04 -1.96
CA ALA A 66 -13.70 2.62 -0.58
C ALA A 66 -12.69 3.28 0.38
N PHE A 67 -11.46 3.48 -0.06
CA PHE A 67 -10.43 4.16 0.74
C PHE A 67 -10.43 5.67 0.55
N GLY A 68 -11.29 6.20 -0.31
CA GLY A 68 -11.33 7.64 -0.58
C GLY A 68 -10.04 8.17 -1.21
N VAL A 69 -9.38 7.37 -2.03
CA VAL A 69 -8.15 7.77 -2.69
C VAL A 69 -8.47 8.73 -3.82
N VAL A 70 -7.96 9.97 -3.73
CA VAL A 70 -8.18 11.00 -4.74
C VAL A 70 -6.90 11.42 -5.44
N SER A 71 -5.76 11.08 -4.88
CA SER A 71 -4.46 11.38 -5.50
C SER A 71 -3.55 10.17 -5.31
N ILE A 72 -2.57 10.02 -6.19
CA ILE A 72 -1.63 8.91 -6.13
C ILE A 72 -0.20 9.42 -6.29
N PRO A 73 0.77 8.73 -5.68
CA PRO A 73 0.59 7.56 -4.84
C PRO A 73 -0.05 7.92 -3.49
N THR A 74 -0.81 7.00 -2.95
CA THR A 74 -1.30 7.08 -1.57
C THR A 74 -0.87 5.80 -0.87
N LEU A 75 -0.21 5.95 0.26
CA LEU A 75 0.22 4.83 1.09
C LEU A 75 -0.66 4.78 2.33
N VAL A 76 -1.16 3.58 2.64
CA VAL A 76 -2.06 3.36 3.77
C VAL A 76 -1.53 2.20 4.60
N VAL A 77 -1.55 2.35 5.92
CA VAL A 77 -1.22 1.27 6.84
C VAL A 77 -2.49 0.81 7.54
N LEU A 78 -2.73 -0.49 7.49
CA LEU A 78 -3.84 -1.10 8.22
C LEU A 78 -3.29 -1.90 9.39
N ARG A 79 -3.99 -1.85 10.52
CA ARG A 79 -3.74 -2.73 11.67
C ARG A 79 -5.08 -3.27 12.13
N ASP A 80 -5.19 -4.58 12.25
CA ASP A 80 -6.42 -5.25 12.64
C ASP A 80 -7.59 -4.83 11.73
N GLY A 81 -7.30 -4.69 10.44
CA GLY A 81 -8.29 -4.35 9.44
C GLY A 81 -8.70 -2.89 9.38
N LYS A 82 -8.04 -2.03 10.15
CA LYS A 82 -8.40 -0.60 10.23
C LYS A 82 -7.25 0.27 9.75
N GLU A 83 -7.59 1.32 9.03
CA GLU A 83 -6.61 2.30 8.59
C GLU A 83 -6.09 3.10 9.80
N VAL A 84 -4.78 3.03 10.03
CA VAL A 84 -4.16 3.75 11.15
C VAL A 84 -3.27 4.89 10.70
N LYS A 85 -2.76 4.85 9.47
CA LYS A 85 -1.93 5.92 8.90
C LYS A 85 -2.13 6.02 7.41
N ARG A 86 -1.95 7.23 6.89
CA ARG A 86 -2.05 7.50 5.46
C ARG A 86 -1.05 8.59 5.09
N GLN A 87 -0.36 8.41 3.97
CA GLN A 87 0.50 9.44 3.40
C GLN A 87 0.20 9.63 1.94
N LEU A 88 0.09 10.89 1.52
CA LEU A 88 -0.14 11.25 0.12
C LEU A 88 1.17 11.67 -0.51
N GLY A 89 1.38 11.25 -1.75
CA GLY A 89 2.55 11.63 -2.53
C GLY A 89 3.76 10.76 -2.26
N ALA A 90 4.81 10.97 -3.06
CA ALA A 90 6.05 10.22 -2.94
C ALA A 90 6.80 10.61 -1.67
N ARG A 91 7.35 9.63 -0.98
CA ARG A 91 8.13 9.82 0.24
C ARG A 91 9.38 8.95 0.18
N PRO A 92 10.47 9.38 0.84
CA PRO A 92 11.66 8.54 0.97
C PRO A 92 11.34 7.27 1.78
N LYS A 93 12.12 6.23 1.53
CA LYS A 93 11.92 4.94 2.20
C LYS A 93 11.86 5.07 3.72
N ALA A 94 12.73 5.91 4.32
CA ALA A 94 12.75 6.09 5.77
C ALA A 94 11.41 6.58 6.30
N GLN A 95 10.74 7.47 5.58
CA GLN A 95 9.43 7.97 6.00
C GLN A 95 8.34 6.91 5.86
N ILE A 96 8.44 6.09 4.81
CA ILE A 96 7.50 4.98 4.64
C ILE A 96 7.64 4.00 5.79
N LEU A 97 8.89 3.67 6.15
CA LEU A 97 9.14 2.78 7.29
C LEU A 97 8.60 3.36 8.59
N GLN A 98 8.67 4.68 8.78
CA GLN A 98 8.12 5.33 9.97
C GLN A 98 6.60 5.14 10.08
N MET A 99 5.89 5.02 8.96
CA MET A 99 4.45 4.76 8.99
C MET A 99 4.13 3.42 9.66
N LEU A 100 5.08 2.48 9.61
CA LEU A 100 4.90 1.15 10.16
C LEU A 100 5.25 1.06 11.64
N GLU A 101 5.83 2.12 12.20
CA GLU A 101 6.19 2.19 13.61
C GLU A 101 4.96 2.48 14.47
N GLY A 102 4.99 2.00 15.65
CA GLY A 102 4.00 2.32 16.65
C GLY A 102 2.79 1.50 16.63
#